data_82de5e60f25e2f0c3276d37b77f747b7
#
_entry.id   82de5e60f25e2f0c3276d37b77f747b7
#
_cell.length_a   1.000
_cell.length_b   1.000
_cell.length_c   1.000
_cell.angle_alpha   90.00
_cell.angle_beta   90.00
_cell.angle_gamma   90.00
#
_symmetry.space_group_name_H-M   'P 1'
#
loop_
_entity.id
_entity.type
_entity.pdbx_description
1 polymer ?
#
loop_
_entity_poly.entity_id
_entity_poly.type
_entity_poly.pdbx_seq_one_letter_code
_entity_poly.pdbx_strand_id
1 'polypeptide(L)'
;MLCFGYNPLWAYNDLLYTAFGSVKNIGEIFRAMGPLILIALGFSVASKAGFFNVGLPGQALMGWVMSVWFALSFPDLPKPVSVICTVLVGLIAGGIAGAIPGILRAFLGTSEVIVTIMMNYI
;
A
#
# COMPACT_ATOMS: atom_id res chain seq x y z
N MET A 1 -11.56 -14.17 -22.18
CA MET A 1 -11.85 -13.14 -23.20
C MET A 1 -12.47 -13.72 -24.45
N LEU A 2 -11.83 -14.68 -25.13
CA LEU A 2 -12.39 -15.30 -26.35
C LEU A 2 -13.79 -15.92 -26.15
N CYS A 3 -14.04 -16.54 -25.00
CA CYS A 3 -15.34 -17.16 -24.68
C CYS A 3 -16.51 -16.15 -24.53
N PHE A 4 -16.19 -14.87 -24.36
CA PHE A 4 -17.18 -13.79 -24.23
C PHE A 4 -17.25 -12.89 -25.48
N GLY A 5 -16.65 -13.31 -26.60
CA GLY A 5 -16.67 -12.56 -27.85
C GLY A 5 -15.74 -11.35 -27.93
N TYR A 6 -14.83 -11.18 -26.95
CA TYR A 6 -13.85 -10.10 -26.95
C TYR A 6 -12.55 -10.57 -27.63
N ASN A 7 -12.02 -9.74 -28.53
CA ASN A 7 -10.74 -10.00 -29.17
C ASN A 7 -9.61 -9.63 -28.19
N PRO A 8 -8.77 -10.59 -27.73
CA PRO A 8 -7.67 -10.31 -26.78
C PRO A 8 -6.63 -9.37 -27.36
N LEU A 9 -6.37 -9.39 -28.67
CA LEU A 9 -5.41 -8.49 -29.31
C LEU A 9 -5.83 -7.02 -29.19
N TRP A 10 -7.11 -6.73 -29.38
CA TRP A 10 -7.65 -5.38 -29.21
C TRP A 10 -7.58 -4.94 -27.76
N ALA A 11 -7.89 -5.81 -26.82
CA ALA A 11 -7.81 -5.50 -25.38
C ALA A 11 -6.36 -5.17 -24.97
N TYR A 12 -5.38 -5.92 -25.40
CA TYR A 12 -3.96 -5.63 -25.12
C TYR A 12 -3.49 -4.34 -25.80
N ASN A 13 -3.92 -4.09 -27.04
CA ASN A 13 -3.59 -2.85 -27.73
C ASN A 13 -4.16 -1.62 -27.03
N ASP A 14 -5.42 -1.67 -26.61
CA ASP A 14 -6.07 -0.61 -25.84
C ASP A 14 -5.37 -0.38 -24.49
N LEU A 15 -4.95 -1.45 -23.82
CA LEU A 15 -4.23 -1.37 -22.55
C LEU A 15 -2.88 -0.67 -22.75
N LEU A 16 -2.11 -1.04 -23.74
CA LEU A 16 -0.83 -0.39 -24.07
C LEU A 16 -1.02 1.06 -24.49
N TYR A 17 -2.02 1.35 -25.30
CA TYR A 17 -2.35 2.70 -25.73
C TYR A 17 -2.76 3.58 -24.54
N THR A 18 -3.59 3.07 -23.63
CA THR A 18 -4.00 3.78 -22.42
C THR A 18 -2.82 4.03 -21.48
N ALA A 19 -1.91 3.06 -21.36
CA ALA A 19 -0.73 3.20 -20.50
C ALA A 19 0.32 4.17 -21.07
N PHE A 20 0.60 4.12 -22.37
CA PHE A 20 1.71 4.85 -23.00
C PHE A 20 1.29 5.89 -24.05
N GLY A 21 -0.01 6.03 -24.29
CA GLY A 21 -0.55 6.87 -25.37
C GLY A 21 -0.47 8.37 -25.15
N SER A 22 -0.22 8.84 -23.92
CA SER A 22 -0.03 10.26 -23.63
C SER A 22 0.94 10.48 -22.47
N VAL A 23 1.56 11.66 -22.43
CA VAL A 23 2.47 12.08 -21.34
C VAL A 23 1.74 12.05 -19.99
N LYS A 24 0.47 12.43 -19.97
CA LYS A 24 -0.37 12.39 -18.76
C LYS A 24 -0.52 10.95 -18.22
N ASN A 25 -0.76 10.00 -19.11
CA ASN A 25 -0.91 8.58 -18.73
C ASN A 25 0.41 8.00 -18.19
N ILE A 26 1.54 8.37 -18.78
CA ILE A 26 2.88 8.02 -18.27
C ILE A 26 3.11 8.62 -16.88
N GLY A 27 2.71 9.86 -16.65
CA GLY A 27 2.77 10.51 -15.34
C GLY A 27 1.94 9.78 -14.27
N GLU A 28 0.74 9.32 -14.62
CA GLU A 28 -0.10 8.51 -13.72
C GLU A 28 0.53 7.15 -13.40
N ILE A 29 1.22 6.53 -14.33
CA ILE A 29 1.99 5.28 -14.07
C ILE A 29 3.08 5.54 -13.04
N PHE A 30 3.88 6.57 -13.18
CA PHE A 30 4.91 6.94 -12.20
C PHE A 30 4.32 7.25 -10.82
N ARG A 31 3.18 7.93 -10.79
CA ARG A 31 2.47 8.22 -9.55
C ARG A 31 2.00 6.95 -8.84
N ALA A 32 1.47 5.99 -9.58
CA ALA A 32 1.04 4.69 -9.04
C ALA A 32 2.21 3.80 -8.60
N MET A 33 3.38 3.94 -9.22
CA MET A 33 4.58 3.16 -8.87
C MET A 33 5.10 3.45 -7.46
N GLY A 34 5.00 4.68 -6.97
CA GLY A 34 5.55 5.08 -5.67
C GLY A 34 5.07 4.20 -4.52
N PRO A 35 3.77 4.10 -4.24
CA PRO A 35 3.24 3.24 -3.20
C PRO A 35 3.59 1.76 -3.38
N LEU A 36 3.56 1.26 -4.62
CA LEU A 36 3.89 -0.13 -4.93
C LEU A 36 5.34 -0.46 -4.63
N ILE A 37 6.27 0.44 -4.96
CA ILE A 37 7.70 0.29 -4.65
C ILE A 37 7.92 0.26 -3.14
N LEU A 38 7.28 1.13 -2.38
CA LEU A 38 7.38 1.16 -0.92
C LEU A 38 6.85 -0.13 -0.28
N ILE A 39 5.72 -0.64 -0.75
CA ILE A 39 5.16 -1.93 -0.31
C ILE A 39 6.11 -3.08 -0.65
N ALA A 40 6.68 -3.10 -1.84
CA ALA A 40 7.63 -4.12 -2.27
C ALA A 40 8.91 -4.11 -1.43
N LEU A 41 9.43 -2.93 -1.11
CA LEU A 41 10.59 -2.77 -0.22
C LEU A 41 10.27 -3.27 1.21
N GLY A 42 9.10 -2.91 1.74
CA GLY A 42 8.64 -3.39 3.05
C GLY A 42 8.53 -4.92 3.09
N PHE A 43 7.97 -5.52 2.05
CA PHE A 43 7.91 -6.97 1.91
C PHE A 43 9.30 -7.61 1.83
N SER A 44 10.21 -7.01 1.06
CA SER A 44 11.58 -7.51 0.90
C SER A 44 12.34 -7.50 2.24
N VAL A 45 12.22 -6.43 3.02
CA VAL A 45 12.84 -6.32 4.35
C VAL A 45 12.27 -7.35 5.32
N ALA A 46 10.95 -7.48 5.37
CA ALA A 46 10.26 -8.46 6.21
C ALA A 46 10.66 -9.89 5.85
N SER A 47 10.71 -10.20 4.56
CA SER A 47 11.11 -11.51 4.03
C SER A 47 12.56 -11.87 4.39
N LYS A 48 13.49 -10.91 4.31
CA LYS A 48 14.89 -11.10 4.73
C LYS A 48 15.03 -11.35 6.23
N ALA A 49 14.14 -10.77 7.03
CA ALA A 49 14.06 -11.04 8.47
C ALA A 49 13.39 -12.39 8.81
N GLY A 50 13.01 -13.18 7.82
CA GLY A 50 12.31 -14.47 8.03
C GLY A 50 10.82 -14.32 8.37
N PHE A 51 10.26 -13.13 8.13
CA PHE A 51 8.86 -12.82 8.39
C PHE A 51 8.09 -12.63 7.08
N PHE A 52 7.17 -13.52 6.78
CA PHE A 52 6.36 -13.47 5.56
C PHE A 52 5.09 -12.64 5.79
N ASN A 53 5.19 -11.34 5.53
CA ASN A 53 4.10 -10.38 5.76
C ASN A 53 3.27 -10.16 4.49
N VAL A 54 2.08 -10.71 4.45
CA VAL A 54 1.09 -10.50 3.36
C VAL A 54 0.14 -9.31 3.68
N GLY A 55 0.22 -8.77 4.89
CA GLY A 55 -0.67 -7.69 5.37
C GLY A 55 -0.24 -6.27 5.00
N LEU A 56 0.81 -6.10 4.18
CA LEU A 56 1.32 -4.78 3.78
C LEU A 56 0.26 -3.86 3.16
N PRO A 57 -0.66 -4.33 2.28
CA PRO A 57 -1.73 -3.48 1.77
C PRO A 57 -2.64 -2.92 2.87
N GLY A 58 -3.01 -3.74 3.86
CA GLY A 58 -3.81 -3.31 5.01
C GLY A 58 -3.06 -2.32 5.91
N GLN A 59 -1.78 -2.57 6.15
CA GLN A 59 -0.90 -1.66 6.91
C GLN A 59 -0.73 -0.30 6.21
N ALA A 60 -0.56 -0.31 4.89
CA ALA A 60 -0.49 0.91 4.08
C ALA A 60 -1.81 1.69 4.12
N LEU A 61 -2.94 0.98 4.05
CA LEU A 61 -4.28 1.57 4.14
C LEU A 61 -4.50 2.23 5.52
N MET A 62 -4.09 1.57 6.60
CA MET A 62 -4.17 2.12 7.96
C MET A 62 -3.34 3.41 8.08
N GLY A 63 -2.11 3.40 7.58
CA GLY A 63 -1.26 4.59 7.52
C GLY A 63 -1.92 5.72 6.74
N TRP A 64 -2.52 5.41 5.61
CA TRP A 64 -3.21 6.39 4.77
C TRP A 64 -4.44 6.99 5.46
N VAL A 65 -5.31 6.16 6.02
CA VAL A 65 -6.52 6.61 6.74
C VAL A 65 -6.16 7.55 7.87
N MET A 66 -5.17 7.19 8.69
CA MET A 66 -4.72 8.01 9.82
C MET A 66 -4.07 9.32 9.36
N SER A 67 -3.34 9.30 8.25
CA SER A 67 -2.77 10.49 7.64
C SER A 67 -3.85 11.47 7.18
N VAL A 68 -4.86 10.96 6.49
CA VAL A 68 -6.00 11.78 6.01
C VAL A 68 -6.79 12.32 7.19
N TRP A 69 -7.07 11.49 8.19
CA TRP A 69 -7.76 11.91 9.40
C TRP A 69 -7.02 13.06 10.11
N PHE A 70 -5.72 12.94 10.28
CA PHE A 70 -4.90 13.98 10.88
C PHE A 70 -4.93 15.27 10.05
N ALA A 71 -4.75 15.18 8.74
CA ALA A 71 -4.75 16.34 7.86
C ALA A 71 -6.09 17.10 7.88
N LEU A 72 -7.20 16.38 7.99
CA LEU A 72 -8.55 16.98 8.07
C LEU A 72 -8.86 17.55 9.47
N SER A 73 -8.27 16.98 10.53
CA SER A 73 -8.50 17.42 11.91
C SER A 73 -7.77 18.72 12.25
N PHE A 74 -6.68 19.02 11.55
CA PHE A 74 -5.85 20.21 11.78
C PHE A 74 -5.63 21.03 10.51
N PRO A 75 -6.69 21.65 9.94
CA PRO A 75 -6.57 22.40 8.68
C PRO A 75 -5.78 23.71 8.81
N ASP A 76 -5.66 24.26 10.01
CA ASP A 76 -5.04 25.57 10.28
C ASP A 76 -3.50 25.51 10.39
N LEU A 77 -2.90 24.32 10.32
CA LEU A 77 -1.45 24.17 10.39
C LEU A 77 -0.75 24.72 9.12
N PRO A 78 0.41 25.37 9.27
CA PRO A 78 1.24 25.76 8.12
C PRO A 78 1.54 24.54 7.23
N LYS A 79 1.47 24.72 5.91
CA LYS A 79 1.65 23.60 4.95
C LYS A 79 2.87 22.72 5.20
N PRO A 80 4.08 23.25 5.42
CA PRO A 80 5.25 22.39 5.65
C PRO A 80 5.14 21.58 6.94
N VAL A 81 4.60 22.15 8.01
CA VAL A 81 4.40 21.45 9.30
C VAL A 81 3.32 20.38 9.16
N SER A 82 2.22 20.71 8.50
CA SER A 82 1.13 19.77 8.24
C SER A 82 1.60 18.54 7.46
N VAL A 83 2.41 18.73 6.41
CA VAL A 83 2.96 17.62 5.61
C VAL A 83 3.84 16.71 6.45
N ILE A 84 4.78 17.29 7.21
CA ILE A 84 5.69 16.50 8.07
C ILE A 84 4.91 15.71 9.12
N CYS A 85 3.97 16.35 9.82
CA CYS A 85 3.15 15.69 10.84
C CYS A 85 2.27 14.59 10.24
N THR A 86 1.67 14.82 9.08
CA THR A 86 0.85 13.84 8.37
C THR A 86 1.66 12.60 7.99
N VAL A 87 2.87 12.79 7.49
CA VAL A 87 3.78 11.68 7.16
C VAL A 87 4.16 10.90 8.42
N LEU A 88 4.50 11.57 9.51
CA LEU A 88 4.84 10.92 10.78
C LEU A 88 3.67 10.12 11.35
N VAL A 89 2.46 10.66 11.32
CA VAL A 89 1.24 9.96 11.76
C VAL A 89 1.01 8.71 10.91
N GLY A 90 1.16 8.81 9.61
CA GLY A 90 1.03 7.66 8.71
C GLY A 90 2.07 6.57 8.97
N LEU A 91 3.32 6.95 9.20
CA LEU A 91 4.40 6.02 9.56
C LEU A 91 4.14 5.30 10.88
N ILE A 92 3.71 6.03 11.90
CA ILE A 92 3.40 5.47 13.22
C ILE A 92 2.20 4.52 13.12
N ALA A 93 1.13 4.92 12.45
CA ALA A 93 -0.08 4.11 12.32
C ALA A 93 0.18 2.82 11.52
N GLY A 94 0.88 2.92 10.39
CA GLY A 94 1.30 1.76 9.60
C GLY A 94 2.26 0.85 10.37
N GLY A 95 3.18 1.43 11.13
CA GLY A 95 4.12 0.71 11.99
C GLY A 95 3.44 -0.05 13.12
N ILE A 96 2.45 0.55 13.77
CA ILE A 96 1.64 -0.13 14.81
C ILE A 96 0.86 -1.29 14.19
N ALA A 97 0.20 -1.06 13.06
CA ALA A 97 -0.51 -2.12 12.35
C ALA A 97 0.41 -3.28 11.94
N GLY A 98 1.66 -2.97 11.54
CA GLY A 98 2.68 -3.98 11.23
C GLY A 98 3.27 -4.67 12.46
N ALA A 99 3.29 -4.01 13.60
CA ALA A 99 3.79 -4.59 14.84
C ALA A 99 2.86 -5.68 15.40
N ILE A 100 1.55 -5.59 15.19
CA ILE A 100 0.56 -6.54 15.70
C ILE A 100 0.87 -7.98 15.25
N PRO A 101 0.98 -8.30 13.95
CA PRO A 101 1.32 -9.66 13.54
C PRO A 101 2.73 -10.09 13.97
N GLY A 102 3.67 -9.15 14.06
CA GLY A 102 5.02 -9.41 14.55
C GLY A 102 5.02 -9.88 16.03
N ILE A 103 4.28 -9.17 16.87
CA ILE A 103 4.13 -9.51 18.29
C ILE A 103 3.41 -10.84 18.45
N LEU A 104 2.32 -11.07 17.71
CA LEU A 104 1.58 -12.33 17.77
C LEU A 104 2.44 -13.53 17.37
N ARG A 105 3.31 -13.37 16.37
CA ARG A 105 4.25 -14.43 16.01
C ARG A 105 5.29 -14.66 17.09
N ALA A 106 5.87 -13.59 17.64
CA ALA A 106 6.95 -13.70 18.62
C ALA A 106 6.50 -14.35 19.93
N PHE A 107 5.28 -14.02 20.41
CA PHE A 107 4.80 -14.49 21.70
C PHE A 107 3.88 -15.73 21.62
N LEU A 108 3.09 -15.87 20.56
CA LEU A 108 2.08 -16.91 20.43
C LEU A 108 2.46 -17.99 19.40
N GLY A 109 3.53 -17.79 18.64
CA GLY A 109 3.96 -18.73 17.60
C GLY A 109 2.94 -18.92 16.47
N THR A 110 1.99 -17.99 16.31
CA THR A 110 0.97 -18.05 15.27
C THR A 110 1.56 -17.91 13.87
N SER A 111 0.88 -18.46 12.85
CA SER A 111 1.28 -18.29 11.47
C SER A 111 1.09 -16.82 11.06
N GLU A 112 2.19 -16.14 10.75
CA GLU A 112 2.17 -14.75 10.29
C GLU A 112 1.37 -14.56 9.00
N VAL A 113 1.36 -15.55 8.12
CA VAL A 113 0.61 -15.50 6.85
C VAL A 113 -0.89 -15.41 7.10
N ILE A 114 -1.41 -16.24 8.00
CA ILE A 114 -2.85 -16.25 8.34
C ILE A 114 -3.25 -14.93 9.02
N VAL A 115 -2.48 -14.49 10.01
CA VAL A 115 -2.77 -13.26 10.76
C VAL A 115 -2.72 -12.04 9.83
N THR A 116 -1.71 -11.94 8.97
CA THR A 116 -1.56 -10.79 8.06
C THR A 116 -2.61 -10.78 6.96
N ILE A 117 -3.05 -11.94 6.47
CA ILE A 117 -4.18 -12.02 5.52
C ILE A 117 -5.46 -11.56 6.20
N MET A 118 -5.75 -12.03 7.40
CA MET A 118 -6.95 -11.63 8.15
C MET A 118 -6.97 -10.13 8.43
N MET A 119 -5.82 -9.54 8.74
CA MET A 119 -5.71 -8.09 8.97
C MET A 119 -6.02 -7.24 7.73
N ASN A 120 -5.88 -7.77 6.52
CA ASN A 120 -6.26 -7.05 5.30
C ASN A 120 -7.79 -6.89 5.17
N TYR A 121 -8.57 -7.70 5.87
CA TYR A 121 -10.04 -7.70 5.79
C TYR A 121 -10.72 -7.03 7.00
N ILE A 122 -9.96 -6.61 7.98
CA ILE A 122 -10.46 -5.86 9.14
C ILE A 122 -10.44 -4.36 8.86
#